data_5153d4cd7a563016d5dd5af2f08daeaa
#
_entry.id   5153d4cd7a563016d5dd5af2f08daeaa
#
_cell.length_a   1.000
_cell.length_b   1.000
_cell.length_c   1.000
_cell.angle_alpha   90.00
_cell.angle_beta   90.00
_cell.angle_gamma   90.00
#
_symmetry.space_group_name_H-M   'P 1'
#
loop_
_entity.id
_entity.type
_entity.pdbx_description
1 polymer ?
#
loop_
_entity_poly.entity_id
_entity_poly.type
_entity_poly.pdbx_seq_one_letter_code
_entity_poly.pdbx_strand_id
1 'polypeptide(L)'
;MTTPTPTQAPKTGLAHHLWSLTSFVTSPEARPALLGALGAVLITAGGLGAGSTRLHDPLLESLHLSWLRFGHGLVLSSVLLWVGVGMMLIAWLRLGRRVIDRTATEYTMVATTGFWLAPLLLSVPVFSRDTYSYLAQGALLRDGFDPYVVGPIDNANSLLDNVSPIWTTTTAPYGPAFILVAKFVTMLVGNDVVAGTMLLRLCMLPGLALLIWAAPRVARHVGANGAAALWICVLNPLVIIHLMGGVHNEMLMVGLMMAALALAFSGHHITGVSLIAVAVAVKATAGLALPFMVWVWTRTLRQRRGYSPVKAFAVATAASALIFVAVFAVLSALAGVGLGWLTALAGSVKIINWLTVPTAAANLINALGG
;
A
#
# COMPACT_ATOMS: atom_id res chain seq x y z
N MET A 1 -29.83 25.68 -39.84
CA MET A 1 -29.42 24.62 -38.89
C MET A 1 -28.56 25.25 -37.85
N THR A 2 -29.09 25.56 -36.67
CA THR A 2 -28.33 26.14 -35.54
C THR A 2 -27.61 25.02 -34.81
N THR A 3 -26.28 25.09 -34.81
CA THR A 3 -25.42 24.23 -33.99
C THR A 3 -25.71 24.45 -32.51
N PRO A 4 -25.95 23.39 -31.70
CA PRO A 4 -26.18 23.56 -30.29
C PRO A 4 -24.92 24.08 -29.61
N THR A 5 -25.06 25.18 -28.88
CA THR A 5 -24.02 25.77 -28.04
C THR A 5 -23.58 24.75 -26.98
N PRO A 6 -22.30 24.49 -26.76
CA PRO A 6 -21.86 23.58 -25.72
C PRO A 6 -22.27 24.12 -24.34
N THR A 7 -23.02 23.34 -23.61
CA THR A 7 -23.44 23.62 -22.23
C THR A 7 -22.19 23.85 -21.37
N GLN A 8 -22.01 25.06 -20.86
CA GLN A 8 -20.89 25.38 -19.97
C GLN A 8 -21.03 24.61 -18.66
N ALA A 9 -19.91 23.97 -18.23
CA ALA A 9 -19.84 23.26 -16.96
C ALA A 9 -20.14 24.19 -15.77
N PRO A 10 -20.88 23.71 -14.75
CA PRO A 10 -21.09 24.47 -13.51
C PRO A 10 -19.75 24.73 -12.81
N LYS A 11 -19.52 25.95 -12.35
CA LYS A 11 -18.19 26.41 -11.91
C LYS A 11 -17.76 25.90 -10.54
N THR A 12 -18.67 25.43 -9.67
CA THR A 12 -18.35 24.88 -8.33
C THR A 12 -19.49 24.02 -7.75
N GLY A 13 -19.20 23.10 -6.81
CA GLY A 13 -20.16 22.38 -5.99
C GLY A 13 -20.52 20.97 -6.49
N LEU A 14 -21.55 20.34 -5.86
CA LEU A 14 -22.01 18.98 -6.14
C LEU A 14 -22.35 18.79 -7.63
N ALA A 15 -22.94 19.80 -8.28
CA ALA A 15 -23.25 19.79 -9.70
C ALA A 15 -22.01 19.69 -10.59
N HIS A 16 -20.89 20.31 -10.21
CA HIS A 16 -19.61 20.19 -10.92
C HIS A 16 -19.06 18.75 -10.81
N HIS A 17 -19.14 18.14 -9.62
CA HIS A 17 -18.68 16.74 -9.42
C HIS A 17 -19.56 15.75 -10.18
N LEU A 18 -20.87 15.92 -10.18
CA LEU A 18 -21.78 15.06 -10.95
C LEU A 18 -21.55 15.24 -12.46
N TRP A 19 -21.36 16.45 -12.93
CA TRP A 19 -21.03 16.72 -14.33
C TRP A 19 -19.67 16.09 -14.73
N SER A 20 -18.67 16.15 -13.87
CA SER A 20 -17.36 15.51 -14.10
C SER A 20 -17.46 13.99 -14.14
N LEU A 21 -18.30 13.38 -13.31
CA LEU A 21 -18.52 11.92 -13.32
C LEU A 21 -19.28 11.48 -14.59
N THR A 22 -20.33 12.22 -15.00
CA THR A 22 -21.06 11.92 -16.23
C THR A 22 -20.16 12.08 -17.46
N SER A 23 -19.33 13.11 -17.50
CA SER A 23 -18.36 13.31 -18.59
C SER A 23 -17.31 12.20 -18.62
N PHE A 24 -16.88 11.69 -17.47
CA PHE A 24 -15.96 10.54 -17.40
C PHE A 24 -16.64 9.27 -17.93
N VAL A 25 -17.86 8.94 -17.50
CA VAL A 25 -18.57 7.71 -17.91
C VAL A 25 -18.83 7.67 -19.43
N THR A 26 -18.98 8.84 -20.06
CA THR A 26 -19.13 8.96 -21.52
C THR A 26 -17.80 9.06 -22.27
N SER A 27 -16.68 9.17 -21.55
CA SER A 27 -15.35 9.28 -22.16
C SER A 27 -14.84 7.95 -22.73
N PRO A 28 -13.91 7.99 -23.69
CA PRO A 28 -13.27 6.78 -24.20
C PRO A 28 -12.50 5.99 -23.12
N GLU A 29 -12.06 6.64 -22.05
CA GLU A 29 -11.38 6.03 -20.90
C GLU A 29 -12.34 5.21 -20.01
N ALA A 30 -13.64 5.47 -20.05
CA ALA A 30 -14.63 4.74 -19.24
C ALA A 30 -14.63 3.23 -19.51
N ARG A 31 -14.46 2.81 -20.78
CA ARG A 31 -14.47 1.38 -21.12
C ARG A 31 -13.39 0.58 -20.38
N PRO A 32 -12.10 0.96 -20.42
CA PRO A 32 -11.09 0.25 -19.62
C PRO A 32 -11.29 0.44 -18.12
N ALA A 33 -11.79 1.59 -17.66
CA ALA A 33 -12.10 1.79 -16.23
C ALA A 33 -13.20 0.84 -15.75
N LEU A 34 -14.29 0.70 -16.51
CA LEU A 34 -15.39 -0.22 -16.18
C LEU A 34 -14.96 -1.69 -16.29
N LEU A 35 -14.13 -2.05 -17.26
CA LEU A 35 -13.58 -3.40 -17.37
C LEU A 35 -12.78 -3.78 -16.12
N GLY A 36 -11.91 -2.88 -15.64
CA GLY A 36 -11.14 -3.12 -14.42
C GLY A 36 -12.00 -3.10 -13.16
N ALA A 37 -13.05 -2.27 -13.12
CA ALA A 37 -14.02 -2.26 -12.02
C ALA A 37 -14.80 -3.59 -11.94
N LEU A 38 -15.23 -4.13 -13.07
CA LEU A 38 -15.83 -5.47 -13.12
C LEU A 38 -14.83 -6.53 -12.68
N GLY A 39 -13.55 -6.42 -13.09
CA GLY A 39 -12.48 -7.27 -12.59
C GLY A 39 -12.34 -7.19 -11.07
N ALA A 40 -12.40 -5.99 -10.49
CA ALA A 40 -12.34 -5.80 -9.04
C ALA A 40 -13.55 -6.43 -8.32
N VAL A 41 -14.75 -6.35 -8.89
CA VAL A 41 -15.95 -7.05 -8.38
C VAL A 41 -15.73 -8.57 -8.39
N LEU A 42 -15.21 -9.12 -9.48
CA LEU A 42 -14.93 -10.55 -9.58
C LEU A 42 -13.85 -11.01 -8.59
N ILE A 43 -12.80 -10.21 -8.38
CA ILE A 43 -11.78 -10.46 -7.37
C ILE A 43 -12.41 -10.47 -5.97
N THR A 44 -13.28 -9.52 -5.68
CA THR A 44 -13.97 -9.42 -4.38
C THR A 44 -14.88 -10.63 -4.15
N ALA A 45 -15.68 -11.01 -5.14
CA ALA A 45 -16.56 -12.17 -5.08
C ALA A 45 -15.77 -13.49 -4.97
N GLY A 46 -14.75 -13.66 -5.83
CA GLY A 46 -13.88 -14.84 -5.79
C GLY A 46 -13.04 -14.93 -4.50
N GLY A 47 -12.70 -13.77 -3.93
CA GLY A 47 -11.99 -13.67 -2.66
C GLY A 47 -12.75 -14.28 -1.48
N LEU A 48 -14.07 -14.35 -1.53
CA LEU A 48 -14.89 -14.96 -0.48
C LEU A 48 -14.57 -16.44 -0.26
N GLY A 49 -14.22 -17.16 -1.32
CA GLY A 49 -13.83 -18.58 -1.23
C GLY A 49 -12.33 -18.81 -1.41
N ALA A 50 -11.68 -18.10 -2.36
CA ALA A 50 -10.29 -18.33 -2.76
C ALA A 50 -9.30 -17.27 -2.28
N GLY A 51 -9.74 -16.28 -1.50
CA GLY A 51 -8.86 -15.31 -0.84
C GLY A 51 -8.17 -15.90 0.41
N SER A 52 -7.55 -15.04 1.19
CA SER A 52 -7.04 -15.39 2.52
C SER A 52 -8.19 -15.47 3.52
N THR A 53 -9.02 -16.52 3.35
CA THR A 53 -10.26 -16.69 4.10
C THR A 53 -10.00 -16.83 5.59
N ARG A 54 -10.92 -16.29 6.40
CA ARG A 54 -10.91 -16.41 7.87
C ARG A 54 -11.30 -17.83 8.28
N LEU A 55 -10.88 -18.28 9.43
CA LEU A 55 -11.31 -19.57 9.97
C LEU A 55 -12.83 -19.58 10.17
N HIS A 56 -13.34 -18.56 10.84
CA HIS A 56 -14.77 -18.29 10.99
C HIS A 56 -15.12 -16.99 10.26
N ASP A 57 -16.15 -17.01 9.44
CA ASP A 57 -16.65 -15.84 8.72
C ASP A 57 -18.15 -15.71 8.93
N PRO A 58 -18.59 -14.89 9.92
CA PRO A 58 -20.00 -14.77 10.27
C PRO A 58 -20.89 -14.34 9.11
N LEU A 59 -20.32 -13.54 8.14
CA LEU A 59 -21.08 -13.10 6.98
C LEU A 59 -21.37 -14.26 6.02
N LEU A 60 -20.35 -15.07 5.69
CA LEU A 60 -20.53 -16.23 4.83
C LEU A 60 -21.43 -17.29 5.48
N GLU A 61 -21.30 -17.47 6.78
CA GLU A 61 -22.13 -18.41 7.54
C GLU A 61 -23.60 -17.95 7.56
N SER A 62 -23.88 -16.70 7.84
CA SER A 62 -25.25 -16.14 7.88
C SER A 62 -25.93 -16.12 6.50
N LEU A 63 -25.15 -15.95 5.43
CA LEU A 63 -25.64 -15.96 4.05
C LEU A 63 -25.67 -17.37 3.43
N HIS A 64 -25.31 -18.40 4.18
CA HIS A 64 -25.16 -19.79 3.69
C HIS A 64 -24.22 -19.92 2.49
N LEU A 65 -23.17 -19.07 2.43
CA LEU A 65 -22.18 -19.03 1.35
C LEU A 65 -20.87 -19.76 1.69
N SER A 66 -20.78 -20.44 2.84
CA SER A 66 -19.56 -21.16 3.26
C SER A 66 -19.12 -22.22 2.26
N TRP A 67 -20.03 -22.76 1.44
CA TRP A 67 -19.72 -23.70 0.39
C TRP A 67 -18.76 -23.17 -0.68
N LEU A 68 -18.67 -21.83 -0.86
CA LEU A 68 -17.69 -21.20 -1.76
C LEU A 68 -16.24 -21.55 -1.42
N ARG A 69 -15.98 -22.01 -0.20
CA ARG A 69 -14.64 -22.29 0.34
C ARG A 69 -14.22 -23.74 0.13
N PHE A 70 -15.10 -24.61 -0.39
CA PHE A 70 -14.89 -26.04 -0.50
C PHE A 70 -15.29 -26.59 -1.88
N GLY A 71 -14.65 -27.69 -2.31
CA GLY A 71 -15.03 -28.43 -3.50
C GLY A 71 -15.22 -27.57 -4.76
N HIS A 72 -16.34 -27.73 -5.44
CA HIS A 72 -16.67 -26.95 -6.65
C HIS A 72 -16.82 -25.44 -6.37
N GLY A 73 -17.25 -25.07 -5.17
CA GLY A 73 -17.35 -23.66 -4.76
C GLY A 73 -15.97 -22.99 -4.73
N LEU A 74 -14.96 -23.66 -4.22
CA LEU A 74 -13.58 -23.16 -4.21
C LEU A 74 -13.02 -23.02 -5.64
N VAL A 75 -13.33 -23.98 -6.53
CA VAL A 75 -12.95 -23.89 -7.95
C VAL A 75 -13.61 -22.68 -8.60
N LEU A 76 -14.92 -22.49 -8.41
CA LEU A 76 -15.65 -21.34 -8.91
C LEU A 76 -15.05 -20.02 -8.39
N SER A 77 -14.81 -19.93 -7.09
CA SER A 77 -14.21 -18.76 -6.44
C SER A 77 -12.82 -18.45 -7.01
N SER A 78 -12.00 -19.46 -7.23
CA SER A 78 -10.68 -19.33 -7.85
C SER A 78 -10.77 -18.82 -9.29
N VAL A 79 -11.69 -19.39 -10.09
CA VAL A 79 -11.91 -18.93 -11.47
C VAL A 79 -12.34 -17.46 -11.50
N LEU A 80 -13.31 -17.05 -10.67
CA LEU A 80 -13.76 -15.68 -10.59
C LEU A 80 -12.61 -14.74 -10.22
N LEU A 81 -11.80 -15.10 -9.22
CA LEU A 81 -10.67 -14.31 -8.78
C LEU A 81 -9.64 -14.12 -9.91
N TRP A 82 -9.22 -15.19 -10.57
CA TRP A 82 -8.22 -15.10 -11.63
C TRP A 82 -8.73 -14.46 -12.91
N VAL A 83 -9.99 -14.65 -13.28
CA VAL A 83 -10.65 -13.91 -14.37
C VAL A 83 -10.67 -12.42 -14.04
N GLY A 84 -11.02 -12.05 -12.80
CA GLY A 84 -10.99 -10.68 -12.33
C GLY A 84 -9.60 -10.05 -12.42
N VAL A 85 -8.54 -10.76 -11.99
CA VAL A 85 -7.14 -10.32 -12.13
C VAL A 85 -6.78 -10.11 -13.61
N GLY A 86 -7.13 -11.05 -14.49
CA GLY A 86 -6.90 -10.93 -15.93
C GLY A 86 -7.61 -9.73 -16.54
N MET A 87 -8.85 -9.46 -16.15
CA MET A 87 -9.61 -8.28 -16.62
C MET A 87 -8.97 -6.98 -16.16
N MET A 88 -8.53 -6.87 -14.90
CA MET A 88 -7.82 -5.68 -14.40
C MET A 88 -6.48 -5.48 -15.13
N LEU A 89 -5.74 -6.55 -15.39
CA LEU A 89 -4.49 -6.46 -16.15
C LEU A 89 -4.72 -5.96 -17.58
N ILE A 90 -5.73 -6.51 -18.28
CA ILE A 90 -6.12 -6.04 -19.63
C ILE A 90 -6.55 -4.58 -19.59
N ALA A 91 -7.34 -4.18 -18.58
CA ALA A 91 -7.78 -2.80 -18.41
C ALA A 91 -6.58 -1.86 -18.19
N TRP A 92 -5.63 -2.25 -17.35
CA TRP A 92 -4.41 -1.51 -17.10
C TRP A 92 -3.56 -1.32 -18.36
N LEU A 93 -3.38 -2.38 -19.16
CA LEU A 93 -2.66 -2.32 -20.44
C LEU A 93 -3.38 -1.40 -21.44
N ARG A 94 -4.72 -1.44 -21.49
CA ARG A 94 -5.51 -0.55 -22.37
C ARG A 94 -5.39 0.92 -21.97
N LEU A 95 -5.38 1.21 -20.64
CA LEU A 95 -5.11 2.55 -20.14
C LEU A 95 -3.69 3.00 -20.46
N GLY A 96 -2.71 2.10 -20.36
CA GLY A 96 -1.33 2.39 -20.68
C GLY A 96 -1.13 2.86 -22.13
N ARG A 97 -1.83 2.28 -23.11
CA ARG A 97 -1.83 2.76 -24.50
C ARG A 97 -2.28 4.21 -24.57
N ARG A 98 -3.36 4.60 -23.88
CA ARG A 98 -3.85 5.99 -23.86
C ARG A 98 -2.87 6.95 -23.18
N VAL A 99 -2.15 6.49 -22.15
CA VAL A 99 -1.08 7.26 -21.51
C VAL A 99 0.06 7.51 -22.50
N ILE A 100 0.47 6.48 -23.25
CA ILE A 100 1.51 6.57 -24.29
C ILE A 100 1.08 7.53 -25.40
N ASP A 101 -0.18 7.44 -25.85
CA ASP A 101 -0.79 8.30 -26.87
C ASP A 101 -1.07 9.73 -26.35
N ARG A 102 -0.77 10.00 -25.07
CA ARG A 102 -0.99 11.29 -24.38
C ARG A 102 -2.45 11.77 -24.38
N THR A 103 -3.40 10.87 -24.49
CA THR A 103 -4.84 11.17 -24.41
C THR A 103 -5.38 11.08 -22.99
N ALA A 104 -4.74 10.28 -22.12
CA ALA A 104 -5.13 10.13 -20.72
C ALA A 104 -4.71 11.35 -19.88
N THR A 105 -5.58 11.74 -18.91
CA THR A 105 -5.35 12.82 -17.96
C THR A 105 -5.10 12.30 -16.54
N GLU A 106 -4.50 13.12 -15.68
CA GLU A 106 -4.37 12.77 -14.25
C GLU A 106 -5.74 12.53 -13.61
N TYR A 107 -6.77 13.32 -14.00
CA TYR A 107 -8.13 13.15 -13.51
C TYR A 107 -8.72 11.78 -13.87
N THR A 108 -8.59 11.35 -15.13
CA THR A 108 -9.13 10.03 -15.56
C THR A 108 -8.42 8.88 -14.85
N MET A 109 -7.12 9.03 -14.53
CA MET A 109 -6.38 8.02 -13.75
C MET A 109 -6.88 7.96 -12.30
N VAL A 110 -7.08 9.12 -11.65
CA VAL A 110 -7.61 9.17 -10.28
C VAL A 110 -9.04 8.63 -10.20
N ALA A 111 -9.91 9.02 -11.14
CA ALA A 111 -11.27 8.50 -11.21
C ALA A 111 -11.30 6.98 -11.39
N THR A 112 -10.47 6.46 -12.29
CA THR A 112 -10.32 5.00 -12.49
C THR A 112 -9.86 4.29 -11.21
N THR A 113 -8.94 4.91 -10.45
CA THR A 113 -8.50 4.35 -9.16
C THR A 113 -9.68 4.18 -8.20
N GLY A 114 -10.58 5.17 -8.11
CA GLY A 114 -11.80 5.08 -7.31
C GLY A 114 -12.70 3.91 -7.73
N PHE A 115 -12.95 3.75 -9.04
CA PHE A 115 -13.76 2.64 -9.57
C PHE A 115 -13.16 1.26 -9.29
N TRP A 116 -11.85 1.11 -9.37
CA TRP A 116 -11.19 -0.17 -9.13
C TRP A 116 -11.08 -0.48 -7.64
N LEU A 117 -10.87 0.54 -6.82
CA LEU A 117 -10.69 0.39 -5.38
C LEU A 117 -12.01 0.06 -4.67
N ALA A 118 -13.13 0.70 -5.07
CA ALA A 118 -14.39 0.61 -4.35
C ALA A 118 -14.86 -0.83 -4.06
N PRO A 119 -14.89 -1.78 -5.02
CA PRO A 119 -15.22 -3.18 -4.72
C PRO A 119 -14.20 -3.84 -3.79
N LEU A 120 -12.89 -3.55 -3.97
CA LEU A 120 -11.82 -4.18 -3.20
C LEU A 120 -11.78 -3.73 -1.73
N LEU A 121 -12.38 -2.57 -1.41
CA LEU A 121 -12.53 -2.16 -0.01
C LEU A 121 -13.36 -3.16 0.80
N LEU A 122 -14.25 -3.90 0.16
CA LEU A 122 -15.12 -4.90 0.78
C LEU A 122 -14.56 -6.33 0.70
N SER A 123 -13.44 -6.54 -0.01
CA SER A 123 -12.88 -7.88 -0.22
C SER A 123 -12.32 -8.51 1.07
N VAL A 124 -12.36 -9.82 1.16
CA VAL A 124 -11.45 -10.55 2.04
C VAL A 124 -10.01 -10.26 1.57
N PRO A 125 -9.00 -10.22 2.46
CA PRO A 125 -7.62 -10.06 2.01
C PRO A 125 -7.26 -11.07 0.94
N VAL A 126 -6.65 -10.62 -0.17
CA VAL A 126 -6.31 -11.50 -1.29
C VAL A 126 -4.80 -11.76 -1.32
N PHE A 127 -4.43 -12.99 -1.62
CA PHE A 127 -3.06 -13.48 -1.85
C PHE A 127 -2.11 -13.49 -0.64
N SER A 128 -2.51 -12.95 0.53
CA SER A 128 -1.68 -12.98 1.73
C SER A 128 -2.50 -13.00 3.01
N ARG A 129 -1.97 -13.65 4.05
CA ARG A 129 -2.54 -13.65 5.41
C ARG A 129 -1.86 -12.63 6.33
N ASP A 130 -1.01 -11.75 5.82
CA ASP A 130 -0.22 -10.80 6.62
C ASP A 130 -1.09 -9.87 7.44
N THR A 131 -2.27 -9.48 6.91
CA THR A 131 -3.27 -8.68 7.64
C THR A 131 -3.61 -9.25 9.02
N TYR A 132 -3.76 -10.57 9.10
CA TYR A 132 -4.08 -11.25 10.36
C TYR A 132 -2.88 -11.22 11.31
N SER A 133 -1.67 -11.35 10.79
CA SER A 133 -0.44 -11.18 11.58
C SER A 133 -0.32 -9.76 12.13
N TYR A 134 -0.68 -8.74 11.34
CA TYR A 134 -0.68 -7.35 11.79
C TYR A 134 -1.66 -7.13 12.94
N LEU A 135 -2.87 -7.67 12.84
CA LEU A 135 -3.88 -7.60 13.92
C LEU A 135 -3.39 -8.32 15.19
N ALA A 136 -2.84 -9.52 15.04
CA ALA A 136 -2.32 -10.28 16.18
C ALA A 136 -1.14 -9.56 16.87
N GLN A 137 -0.23 -8.94 16.09
CA GLN A 137 0.87 -8.14 16.62
C GLN A 137 0.37 -6.84 17.30
N GLY A 138 -0.69 -6.23 16.76
CA GLY A 138 -1.36 -5.09 17.39
C GLY A 138 -2.00 -5.48 18.73
N ALA A 139 -2.62 -6.66 18.81
CA ALA A 139 -3.18 -7.21 20.03
C ALA A 139 -2.09 -7.53 21.07
N LEU A 140 -0.92 -8.04 20.67
CA LEU A 140 0.23 -8.19 21.59
C LEU A 140 0.52 -6.88 22.33
N LEU A 141 0.73 -5.78 21.58
CA LEU A 141 1.03 -4.49 22.20
C LEU A 141 -0.14 -3.91 23.00
N ARG A 142 -1.40 -4.16 22.57
CA ARG A 142 -2.59 -3.76 23.32
C ARG A 142 -2.65 -4.44 24.68
N ASP A 143 -2.33 -5.73 24.72
CA ASP A 143 -2.47 -6.60 25.88
C ASP A 143 -1.21 -6.61 26.78
N GLY A 144 -0.23 -5.71 26.50
CA GLY A 144 0.93 -5.46 27.35
C GLY A 144 2.18 -6.29 26.99
N PHE A 145 2.15 -7.05 25.91
CA PHE A 145 3.31 -7.77 25.40
C PHE A 145 4.17 -6.88 24.49
N ASP A 146 5.48 -7.13 24.46
CA ASP A 146 6.35 -6.50 23.48
C ASP A 146 6.40 -7.36 22.18
N PRO A 147 5.81 -6.88 21.05
CA PRO A 147 5.78 -7.65 19.80
C PRO A 147 7.16 -7.84 19.17
N TYR A 148 8.20 -7.19 19.69
CA TYR A 148 9.59 -7.40 19.28
C TYR A 148 10.31 -8.49 20.07
N VAL A 149 9.70 -8.97 21.13
CA VAL A 149 10.26 -10.02 22.00
C VAL A 149 9.50 -11.32 21.84
N VAL A 150 8.17 -11.26 21.73
CA VAL A 150 7.30 -12.44 21.65
C VAL A 150 6.52 -12.48 20.32
N GLY A 151 6.07 -13.67 19.92
CA GLY A 151 5.25 -13.88 18.74
C GLY A 151 3.74 -13.93 19.07
N PRO A 152 2.86 -13.90 18.04
CA PRO A 152 1.41 -13.97 18.21
C PRO A 152 0.93 -15.14 19.08
N ILE A 153 1.64 -16.27 19.08
CA ILE A 153 1.29 -17.47 19.85
C ILE A 153 1.26 -17.23 21.37
N ASP A 154 2.01 -16.24 21.85
CA ASP A 154 2.10 -15.92 23.28
C ASP A 154 0.87 -15.14 23.80
N ASN A 155 -0.04 -14.72 22.89
CA ASN A 155 -1.29 -14.05 23.22
C ASN A 155 -2.48 -14.77 22.57
N ALA A 156 -2.95 -15.82 23.21
CA ALA A 156 -4.04 -16.66 22.73
C ALA A 156 -5.37 -15.89 22.68
N ASN A 157 -5.85 -15.61 21.48
CA ASN A 157 -7.14 -14.97 21.20
C ASN A 157 -7.62 -15.31 19.78
N SER A 158 -8.85 -14.94 19.40
CA SER A 158 -9.44 -15.27 18.10
C SER A 158 -8.71 -14.65 16.88
N LEU A 159 -7.85 -13.65 17.08
CA LEU A 159 -7.02 -13.13 15.98
C LEU A 159 -5.92 -14.12 15.58
N LEU A 160 -5.38 -14.88 16.56
CA LEU A 160 -4.33 -15.87 16.35
C LEU A 160 -4.77 -16.97 15.37
N ASP A 161 -6.04 -17.40 15.43
CA ASP A 161 -6.58 -18.49 14.60
C ASP A 161 -6.45 -18.23 13.08
N ASN A 162 -6.32 -16.96 12.70
CA ASN A 162 -6.22 -16.53 11.32
C ASN A 162 -4.78 -16.25 10.86
N VAL A 163 -3.83 -16.21 11.78
CA VAL A 163 -2.41 -15.98 11.47
C VAL A 163 -1.84 -17.17 10.70
N SER A 164 -1.00 -16.91 9.70
CA SER A 164 -0.27 -17.98 9.02
C SER A 164 0.65 -18.71 10.00
N PRO A 165 0.71 -20.06 9.99
CA PRO A 165 1.54 -20.83 10.91
C PRO A 165 3.00 -20.37 10.96
N ILE A 166 3.56 -19.90 9.83
CA ILE A 166 4.95 -19.41 9.77
C ILE A 166 5.17 -18.10 10.55
N TRP A 167 4.08 -17.36 10.87
CA TRP A 167 4.16 -16.08 11.57
C TRP A 167 3.72 -16.15 13.03
N THR A 168 3.21 -17.28 13.49
CA THR A 168 2.70 -17.41 14.88
C THR A 168 3.78 -17.23 15.94
N THR A 169 5.00 -17.70 15.66
CA THR A 169 6.15 -17.61 16.58
C THR A 169 7.13 -16.50 16.21
N THR A 170 6.81 -15.68 15.19
CA THR A 170 7.75 -14.69 14.66
C THR A 170 7.47 -13.33 15.28
N THR A 171 8.52 -12.69 15.80
CA THR A 171 8.46 -11.30 16.29
C THR A 171 8.20 -10.31 15.15
N ALA A 172 7.63 -9.15 15.46
CA ALA A 172 7.22 -8.17 14.47
C ALA A 172 8.43 -7.51 13.77
N PRO A 173 8.59 -7.65 12.44
CA PRO A 173 9.68 -7.01 11.70
C PRO A 173 9.33 -5.59 11.24
N TYR A 174 8.32 -4.98 11.83
CA TYR A 174 7.80 -3.65 11.46
C TYR A 174 8.21 -2.60 12.47
N GLY A 175 8.41 -1.38 12.01
CA GLY A 175 8.79 -0.27 12.89
C GLY A 175 7.64 0.20 13.80
N PRO A 176 7.96 1.05 14.78
CA PRO A 176 7.04 1.45 15.85
C PRO A 176 5.78 2.18 15.35
N ALA A 177 5.85 2.92 14.24
CA ALA A 177 4.66 3.58 13.69
C ALA A 177 3.60 2.59 13.21
N PHE A 178 4.01 1.49 12.57
CA PHE A 178 3.05 0.50 12.12
C PHE A 178 2.45 -0.32 13.28
N ILE A 179 3.26 -0.66 14.27
CA ILE A 179 2.76 -1.34 15.48
C ILE A 179 1.75 -0.46 16.24
N LEU A 180 1.97 0.87 16.27
CA LEU A 180 0.97 1.81 16.79
C LEU A 180 -0.35 1.78 16.00
N VAL A 181 -0.30 1.75 14.67
CA VAL A 181 -1.49 1.61 13.82
C VAL A 181 -2.22 0.30 14.13
N ALA A 182 -1.49 -0.81 14.21
CA ALA A 182 -2.07 -2.12 14.51
C ALA A 182 -2.68 -2.16 15.93
N LYS A 183 -2.01 -1.59 16.94
CA LYS A 183 -2.54 -1.42 18.31
C LYS A 183 -3.82 -0.59 18.30
N PHE A 184 -3.81 0.57 17.62
CA PHE A 184 -4.98 1.45 17.52
C PHE A 184 -6.18 0.71 16.93
N VAL A 185 -5.98 -0.06 15.87
CA VAL A 185 -7.04 -0.87 15.26
C VAL A 185 -7.61 -1.86 16.27
N THR A 186 -6.75 -2.65 16.92
CA THR A 186 -7.21 -3.67 17.89
C THR A 186 -7.78 -3.08 19.17
N MET A 187 -7.40 -1.87 19.55
CA MET A 187 -8.05 -1.13 20.66
C MET A 187 -9.51 -0.78 20.34
N LEU A 188 -9.81 -0.45 19.08
CA LEU A 188 -11.18 -0.07 18.66
C LEU A 188 -12.09 -1.28 18.42
N VAL A 189 -11.55 -2.37 17.88
CA VAL A 189 -12.36 -3.52 17.43
C VAL A 189 -12.21 -4.75 18.33
N GLY A 190 -11.32 -4.69 19.34
CA GLY A 190 -11.00 -5.87 20.17
C GLY A 190 -10.39 -6.99 19.31
N ASN A 191 -10.99 -8.17 19.41
CA ASN A 191 -10.56 -9.37 18.68
C ASN A 191 -11.46 -9.70 17.48
N ASP A 192 -12.28 -8.75 17.01
CA ASP A 192 -13.09 -8.93 15.81
C ASP A 192 -12.20 -8.86 14.55
N VAL A 193 -12.02 -10.01 13.92
CA VAL A 193 -11.15 -10.16 12.71
C VAL A 193 -11.73 -9.43 11.50
N VAL A 194 -13.08 -9.38 11.36
CA VAL A 194 -13.74 -8.73 10.21
C VAL A 194 -13.59 -7.23 10.32
N ALA A 195 -14.02 -6.66 11.43
CA ALA A 195 -13.91 -5.23 11.70
C ALA A 195 -12.44 -4.78 11.72
N GLY A 196 -11.53 -5.59 12.29
CA GLY A 196 -10.09 -5.34 12.29
C GLY A 196 -9.50 -5.26 10.89
N THR A 197 -9.83 -6.21 10.02
CA THR A 197 -9.39 -6.20 8.62
C THR A 197 -9.90 -4.96 7.87
N MET A 198 -11.18 -4.60 8.05
CA MET A 198 -11.77 -3.43 7.41
C MET A 198 -11.13 -2.13 7.90
N LEU A 199 -10.98 -1.97 9.22
CA LEU A 199 -10.37 -0.76 9.80
C LEU A 199 -8.90 -0.64 9.40
N LEU A 200 -8.14 -1.75 9.39
CA LEU A 200 -6.75 -1.73 8.95
C LEU A 200 -6.63 -1.33 7.48
N ARG A 201 -7.56 -1.80 6.60
CA ARG A 201 -7.61 -1.35 5.21
C ARG A 201 -7.90 0.15 5.09
N LEU A 202 -8.79 0.69 5.90
CA LEU A 202 -9.03 2.14 5.96
C LEU A 202 -7.78 2.91 6.40
N CYS A 203 -6.98 2.35 7.32
CA CYS A 203 -5.69 2.94 7.71
C CYS A 203 -4.65 2.95 6.56
N MET A 204 -4.84 2.16 5.50
CA MET A 204 -3.96 2.21 4.31
C MET A 204 -4.37 3.32 3.33
N LEU A 205 -5.62 3.81 3.36
CA LEU A 205 -6.10 4.86 2.43
C LEU A 205 -5.28 6.16 2.48
N PRO A 206 -4.81 6.68 3.63
CA PRO A 206 -3.91 7.82 3.66
C PRO A 206 -2.64 7.60 2.83
N GLY A 207 -2.07 6.39 2.85
CA GLY A 207 -0.91 6.04 2.03
C GLY A 207 -1.23 6.13 0.54
N LEU A 208 -2.37 5.58 0.11
CA LEU A 208 -2.83 5.69 -1.28
C LEU A 208 -3.08 7.15 -1.68
N ALA A 209 -3.72 7.94 -0.83
CA ALA A 209 -3.96 9.36 -1.08
C ALA A 209 -2.65 10.15 -1.23
N LEU A 210 -1.66 9.88 -0.38
CA LEU A 210 -0.33 10.47 -0.47
C LEU A 210 0.38 10.04 -1.76
N LEU A 211 0.24 8.79 -2.19
CA LEU A 211 0.82 8.30 -3.44
C LEU A 211 0.19 8.99 -4.65
N ILE A 212 -1.15 9.11 -4.69
CA ILE A 212 -1.88 9.84 -5.73
C ILE A 212 -1.43 11.30 -5.81
N TRP A 213 -1.25 11.94 -4.66
CA TRP A 213 -0.80 13.33 -4.57
C TRP A 213 0.66 13.51 -5.00
N ALA A 214 1.55 12.59 -4.60
CA ALA A 214 2.99 12.75 -4.75
C ALA A 214 3.50 12.27 -6.11
N ALA A 215 3.00 11.16 -6.66
CA ALA A 215 3.54 10.56 -7.87
C ALA A 215 3.58 11.52 -9.08
N PRO A 216 2.52 12.30 -9.40
CA PRO A 216 2.59 13.27 -10.48
C PRO A 216 3.58 14.41 -10.21
N ARG A 217 3.76 14.80 -8.96
CA ARG A 217 4.69 15.87 -8.55
C ARG A 217 6.14 15.44 -8.73
N VAL A 218 6.48 14.24 -8.28
CA VAL A 218 7.80 13.64 -8.48
C VAL A 218 8.08 13.48 -9.98
N ALA A 219 7.11 12.96 -10.75
CA ALA A 219 7.24 12.80 -12.19
C ALA A 219 7.54 14.12 -12.90
N ARG A 220 6.79 15.17 -12.60
CA ARG A 220 7.03 16.50 -13.21
C ARG A 220 8.41 17.05 -12.85
N HIS A 221 8.91 16.77 -11.64
CA HIS A 221 10.25 17.22 -11.23
C HIS A 221 11.36 16.59 -12.08
N VAL A 222 11.17 15.37 -12.55
CA VAL A 222 12.12 14.66 -13.44
C VAL A 222 11.75 14.76 -14.93
N GLY A 223 10.82 15.65 -15.29
CA GLY A 223 10.40 15.87 -16.67
C GLY A 223 9.46 14.80 -17.24
N ALA A 224 8.88 13.95 -16.37
CA ALA A 224 7.97 12.88 -16.78
C ALA A 224 6.50 13.31 -16.70
N ASN A 225 5.62 12.53 -17.35
CA ASN A 225 4.18 12.79 -17.41
C ASN A 225 3.49 12.32 -16.12
N GLY A 226 2.64 13.19 -15.52
CA GLY A 226 1.92 12.88 -14.30
C GLY A 226 0.88 11.76 -14.44
N ALA A 227 0.17 11.69 -15.58
CA ALA A 227 -0.76 10.59 -15.84
C ALA A 227 -0.03 9.24 -15.97
N ALA A 228 1.17 9.24 -16.57
CA ALA A 228 2.03 8.06 -16.64
C ALA A 228 2.48 7.60 -15.24
N ALA A 229 2.83 8.54 -14.37
CA ALA A 229 3.18 8.22 -12.99
C ALA A 229 2.00 7.59 -12.23
N LEU A 230 0.79 8.13 -12.38
CA LEU A 230 -0.41 7.55 -11.77
C LEU A 230 -0.73 6.16 -12.33
N TRP A 231 -0.58 5.97 -13.64
CA TRP A 231 -0.78 4.67 -14.26
C TRP A 231 0.18 3.61 -13.73
N ILE A 232 1.49 3.95 -13.62
CA ILE A 232 2.52 3.00 -13.17
C ILE A 232 2.48 2.78 -11.66
N CYS A 233 2.36 3.87 -10.88
CA CYS A 233 2.55 3.80 -9.42
C CYS A 233 1.27 3.58 -8.64
N VAL A 234 0.10 3.93 -9.19
CA VAL A 234 -1.19 3.85 -8.47
C VAL A 234 -2.09 2.78 -9.08
N LEU A 235 -2.35 2.87 -10.39
CA LEU A 235 -3.24 1.92 -11.09
C LEU A 235 -2.59 0.58 -11.42
N ASN A 236 -1.31 0.41 -11.13
CA ASN A 236 -0.66 -0.89 -11.26
C ASN A 236 -1.48 -1.95 -10.50
N PRO A 237 -1.90 -3.06 -11.14
CA PRO A 237 -2.67 -4.12 -10.49
C PRO A 237 -2.01 -4.64 -9.21
N LEU A 238 -0.67 -4.67 -9.13
CA LEU A 238 0.06 -5.03 -7.92
C LEU A 238 -0.26 -4.08 -6.76
N VAL A 239 -0.38 -2.77 -7.02
CA VAL A 239 -0.72 -1.79 -5.98
C VAL A 239 -2.18 -1.93 -5.56
N ILE A 240 -3.09 -1.96 -6.53
CA ILE A 240 -4.53 -1.99 -6.24
C ILE A 240 -4.95 -3.33 -5.63
N ILE A 241 -4.54 -4.44 -6.22
CA ILE A 241 -4.97 -5.77 -5.78
C ILE A 241 -4.19 -6.20 -4.54
N HIS A 242 -2.85 -6.11 -4.57
CA HIS A 242 -2.02 -6.66 -3.51
C HIS A 242 -1.94 -5.70 -2.31
N LEU A 243 -1.58 -4.43 -2.52
CA LEU A 243 -1.40 -3.51 -1.39
C LEU A 243 -2.74 -3.09 -0.77
N MET A 244 -3.78 -2.81 -1.58
CA MET A 244 -5.08 -2.40 -1.06
C MET A 244 -6.02 -3.60 -0.83
N GLY A 245 -6.17 -4.50 -1.79
CA GLY A 245 -6.99 -5.70 -1.65
C GLY A 245 -6.41 -6.68 -0.63
N GLY A 246 -5.09 -6.85 -0.58
CA GLY A 246 -4.37 -7.67 0.39
C GLY A 246 -4.13 -7.00 1.75
N VAL A 247 -4.39 -5.69 1.87
CA VAL A 247 -4.19 -4.89 3.10
C VAL A 247 -2.73 -4.93 3.59
N HIS A 248 -1.80 -4.57 2.72
CA HIS A 248 -0.38 -4.55 3.07
C HIS A 248 0.08 -3.18 3.56
N ASN A 249 0.89 -3.16 4.62
CA ASN A 249 1.42 -1.95 5.23
C ASN A 249 2.37 -1.16 4.30
N GLU A 250 2.86 -1.80 3.24
CA GLU A 250 3.61 -1.13 2.17
C GLU A 250 2.82 0.00 1.52
N MET A 251 1.49 -0.06 1.49
CA MET A 251 0.70 1.03 0.94
C MET A 251 0.93 2.34 1.71
N LEU A 252 0.92 2.25 3.03
CA LEU A 252 1.19 3.39 3.90
C LEU A 252 2.65 3.84 3.76
N MET A 253 3.59 2.91 3.77
CA MET A 253 5.02 3.17 3.63
C MET A 253 5.36 3.85 2.31
N VAL A 254 4.88 3.32 1.17
CA VAL A 254 5.17 3.87 -0.17
C VAL A 254 4.54 5.26 -0.34
N GLY A 255 3.32 5.45 0.17
CA GLY A 255 2.66 6.77 0.15
C GLY A 255 3.47 7.84 0.89
N LEU A 256 3.90 7.53 2.11
CA LEU A 256 4.75 8.40 2.93
C LEU A 256 6.11 8.66 2.25
N MET A 257 6.74 7.63 1.70
CA MET A 257 8.02 7.74 1.00
C MET A 257 7.92 8.64 -0.24
N MET A 258 6.89 8.46 -1.06
CA MET A 258 6.70 9.30 -2.25
C MET A 258 6.36 10.75 -1.88
N ALA A 259 5.59 10.97 -0.82
CA ALA A 259 5.32 12.30 -0.29
C ALA A 259 6.59 12.97 0.25
N ALA A 260 7.44 12.23 0.95
CA ALA A 260 8.74 12.69 1.42
C ALA A 260 9.63 13.15 0.26
N LEU A 261 9.70 12.37 -0.83
CA LEU A 261 10.45 12.72 -2.04
C LEU A 261 9.87 13.97 -2.72
N ALA A 262 8.54 14.06 -2.87
CA ALA A 262 7.90 15.24 -3.46
C ALA A 262 8.21 16.53 -2.70
N LEU A 263 8.21 16.46 -1.36
CA LEU A 263 8.57 17.56 -0.49
C LEU A 263 10.07 17.92 -0.57
N ALA A 264 10.95 16.93 -0.58
CA ALA A 264 12.38 17.15 -0.74
C ALA A 264 12.70 17.86 -2.06
N PHE A 265 12.10 17.43 -3.16
CA PHE A 265 12.24 18.08 -4.47
C PHE A 265 11.67 19.50 -4.50
N SER A 266 10.63 19.76 -3.72
CA SER A 266 10.05 21.11 -3.57
C SER A 266 10.84 22.01 -2.58
N GLY A 267 11.96 21.51 -2.01
CA GLY A 267 12.80 22.26 -1.08
C GLY A 267 12.39 22.18 0.41
N HIS A 268 11.35 21.41 0.73
CA HIS A 268 10.90 21.19 2.11
C HIS A 268 11.63 19.99 2.75
N HIS A 269 12.96 20.13 2.90
CA HIS A 269 13.83 19.01 3.28
C HIS A 269 13.56 18.49 4.70
N ILE A 270 13.29 19.37 5.68
CA ILE A 270 13.00 18.96 7.07
C ILE A 270 11.75 18.09 7.10
N THR A 271 10.65 18.57 6.53
CA THR A 271 9.38 17.81 6.47
C THR A 271 9.55 16.51 5.67
N GLY A 272 10.30 16.56 4.56
CA GLY A 272 10.62 15.37 3.77
C GLY A 272 11.36 14.31 4.60
N VAL A 273 12.42 14.71 5.32
CA VAL A 273 13.17 13.77 6.19
C VAL A 273 12.31 13.27 7.36
N SER A 274 11.44 14.11 7.93
CA SER A 274 10.50 13.66 8.96
C SER A 274 9.54 12.59 8.42
N LEU A 275 8.98 12.80 7.22
CA LEU A 275 8.08 11.81 6.61
C LEU A 275 8.79 10.50 6.22
N ILE A 276 10.03 10.57 5.73
CA ILE A 276 10.77 9.34 5.44
C ILE A 276 11.11 8.56 6.73
N ALA A 277 11.38 9.26 7.84
CA ALA A 277 11.56 8.62 9.14
C ALA A 277 10.29 7.90 9.61
N VAL A 278 9.11 8.51 9.41
CA VAL A 278 7.81 7.85 9.66
C VAL A 278 7.61 6.65 8.72
N ALA A 279 7.96 6.77 7.44
CA ALA A 279 7.85 5.67 6.48
C ALA A 279 8.75 4.48 6.88
N VAL A 280 9.98 4.74 7.35
CA VAL A 280 10.89 3.71 7.90
C VAL A 280 10.32 3.11 9.18
N ALA A 281 9.68 3.93 10.01
CA ALA A 281 8.99 3.44 11.22
C ALA A 281 7.70 2.65 10.89
N VAL A 282 7.21 2.68 9.65
CA VAL A 282 6.23 1.69 9.13
C VAL A 282 6.99 0.45 8.66
N LYS A 283 7.94 0.61 7.73
CA LYS A 283 8.73 -0.50 7.18
C LYS A 283 10.12 -0.03 6.75
N ALA A 284 11.14 -0.76 7.20
CA ALA A 284 12.56 -0.40 7.04
C ALA A 284 12.99 -0.11 5.60
N THR A 285 12.37 -0.77 4.62
CA THR A 285 12.71 -0.63 3.19
C THR A 285 12.59 0.82 2.66
N ALA A 286 11.76 1.66 3.28
CA ALA A 286 11.69 3.08 2.94
C ALA A 286 13.03 3.82 3.15
N GLY A 287 13.90 3.31 4.02
CA GLY A 287 15.22 3.88 4.29
C GLY A 287 16.12 3.97 3.06
N LEU A 288 15.87 3.15 2.03
CA LEU A 288 16.58 3.21 0.76
C LEU A 288 16.48 4.58 0.06
N ALA A 289 15.45 5.35 0.33
CA ALA A 289 15.29 6.70 -0.23
C ALA A 289 16.14 7.76 0.49
N LEU A 290 16.53 7.54 1.73
CA LEU A 290 17.19 8.56 2.57
C LEU A 290 18.52 9.08 1.98
N PRO A 291 19.45 8.26 1.46
CA PRO A 291 20.68 8.76 0.84
C PRO A 291 20.43 9.72 -0.32
N PHE A 292 19.42 9.42 -1.14
CA PHE A 292 19.03 10.29 -2.27
C PHE A 292 18.45 11.61 -1.79
N MET A 293 17.68 11.61 -0.71
CA MET A 293 17.12 12.83 -0.11
C MET A 293 18.23 13.71 0.50
N VAL A 294 19.22 13.11 1.17
CA VAL A 294 20.42 13.81 1.65
C VAL A 294 21.15 14.46 0.47
N TRP A 295 21.31 13.73 -0.63
CA TRP A 295 21.93 14.27 -1.86
C TRP A 295 21.17 15.47 -2.43
N VAL A 296 19.84 15.39 -2.53
CA VAL A 296 18.99 16.50 -2.98
C VAL A 296 19.16 17.72 -2.06
N TRP A 297 19.16 17.51 -0.75
CA TRP A 297 19.37 18.60 0.23
C TRP A 297 20.75 19.22 0.12
N THR A 298 21.79 18.40 -0.04
CA THR A 298 23.15 18.84 -0.30
C THR A 298 23.22 19.78 -1.51
N ARG A 299 22.60 19.39 -2.64
CA ARG A 299 22.55 20.23 -3.83
C ARG A 299 21.85 21.57 -3.55
N THR A 300 20.74 21.56 -2.83
CA THR A 300 20.01 22.77 -2.45
C THR A 300 20.85 23.72 -1.57
N LEU A 301 21.59 23.18 -0.59
CA LEU A 301 22.48 23.97 0.28
C LEU A 301 23.61 24.60 -0.53
N ARG A 302 24.20 23.88 -1.48
CA ARG A 302 25.23 24.42 -2.37
C ARG A 302 24.69 25.57 -3.21
N GLN A 303 23.53 25.37 -3.83
CA GLN A 303 22.94 26.37 -4.75
C GLN A 303 22.41 27.60 -4.03
N ARG A 304 21.73 27.43 -2.88
CA ARG A 304 21.05 28.54 -2.19
C ARG A 304 21.91 29.22 -1.12
N ARG A 305 22.86 28.49 -0.51
CA ARG A 305 23.70 28.98 0.59
C ARG A 305 25.15 29.16 0.22
N GLY A 306 25.56 28.76 -0.98
CA GLY A 306 26.96 28.85 -1.42
C GLY A 306 27.94 27.96 -0.63
N TYR A 307 27.44 26.90 0.06
CA TYR A 307 28.30 26.03 0.84
C TYR A 307 29.25 25.23 -0.06
N SER A 308 30.47 24.97 0.41
CA SER A 308 31.36 24.02 -0.24
C SER A 308 30.73 22.61 -0.29
N PRO A 309 31.10 21.75 -1.24
CA PRO A 309 30.50 20.40 -1.37
C PRO A 309 30.54 19.60 -0.08
N VAL A 310 31.69 19.59 0.60
CA VAL A 310 31.88 18.85 1.85
C VAL A 310 31.04 19.41 2.99
N LYS A 311 31.00 20.75 3.16
CA LYS A 311 30.19 21.42 4.18
C LYS A 311 28.70 21.16 3.94
N ALA A 312 28.23 21.29 2.71
CA ALA A 312 26.83 21.05 2.35
C ALA A 312 26.40 19.60 2.64
N PHE A 313 27.24 18.64 2.27
CA PHE A 313 26.98 17.22 2.53
C PHE A 313 26.99 16.91 4.03
N ALA A 314 27.98 17.40 4.78
CA ALA A 314 28.06 17.19 6.22
C ALA A 314 26.82 17.76 6.95
N VAL A 315 26.41 19.01 6.60
CA VAL A 315 25.23 19.65 7.18
C VAL A 315 23.94 18.89 6.83
N ALA A 316 23.75 18.51 5.56
CA ALA A 316 22.57 17.77 5.14
C ALA A 316 22.49 16.39 5.83
N THR A 317 23.60 15.68 5.93
CA THR A 317 23.69 14.37 6.61
C THR A 317 23.40 14.50 8.10
N ALA A 318 24.08 15.42 8.79
CA ALA A 318 23.89 15.62 10.24
C ALA A 318 22.45 16.04 10.57
N ALA A 319 21.88 16.99 9.81
CA ALA A 319 20.51 17.42 9.99
C ALA A 319 19.53 16.26 9.71
N SER A 320 19.73 15.50 8.64
CA SER A 320 18.88 14.34 8.33
C SER A 320 18.96 13.27 9.42
N ALA A 321 20.15 12.96 9.91
CA ALA A 321 20.34 11.98 10.98
C ALA A 321 19.64 12.44 12.28
N LEU A 322 19.82 13.72 12.66
CA LEU A 322 19.19 14.27 13.87
C LEU A 322 17.64 14.19 13.77
N ILE A 323 17.07 14.65 12.65
CA ILE A 323 15.62 14.62 12.43
C ILE A 323 15.12 13.16 12.46
N PHE A 324 15.81 12.27 11.76
CA PHE A 324 15.45 10.85 11.69
C PHE A 324 15.42 10.23 13.08
N VAL A 325 16.50 10.40 13.86
CA VAL A 325 16.61 9.84 15.21
C VAL A 325 15.54 10.44 16.12
N ALA A 326 15.31 11.77 16.06
CA ALA A 326 14.28 12.43 16.88
C ALA A 326 12.89 11.89 16.58
N VAL A 327 12.47 11.81 15.29
CA VAL A 327 11.17 11.29 14.90
C VAL A 327 11.02 9.82 15.32
N PHE A 328 12.05 9.02 15.09
CA PHE A 328 12.01 7.60 15.42
C PHE A 328 11.95 7.37 16.94
N ALA A 329 12.70 8.14 17.72
CA ALA A 329 12.66 8.08 19.19
C ALA A 329 11.28 8.45 19.74
N VAL A 330 10.64 9.49 19.19
CA VAL A 330 9.28 9.88 19.58
C VAL A 330 8.30 8.74 19.28
N LEU A 331 8.35 8.14 18.10
CA LEU A 331 7.46 7.04 17.72
C LEU A 331 7.68 5.80 18.59
N SER A 332 8.94 5.45 18.88
CA SER A 332 9.29 4.35 19.78
C SER A 332 8.78 4.58 21.20
N ALA A 333 8.95 5.82 21.72
CA ALA A 333 8.45 6.19 23.05
C ALA A 333 6.91 6.14 23.14
N LEU A 334 6.21 6.63 22.09
CA LEU A 334 4.74 6.55 22.01
C LEU A 334 4.24 5.09 21.93
N ALA A 335 4.97 4.24 21.25
CA ALA A 335 4.65 2.83 21.15
C ALA A 335 5.03 2.05 22.43
N GLY A 336 5.94 2.58 23.25
CA GLY A 336 6.48 1.88 24.42
C GLY A 336 7.37 0.71 24.05
N VAL A 337 8.02 0.75 22.86
CA VAL A 337 8.85 -0.34 22.34
C VAL A 337 10.26 0.14 22.01
N GLY A 338 11.23 -0.78 22.06
CA GLY A 338 12.63 -0.51 21.73
C GLY A 338 12.95 -0.69 20.24
N LEU A 339 14.23 -1.01 19.98
CA LEU A 339 14.76 -1.26 18.63
C LEU A 339 14.75 -2.74 18.24
N GLY A 340 13.99 -3.58 18.95
CA GLY A 340 13.93 -5.03 18.73
C GLY A 340 13.49 -5.44 17.31
N TRP A 341 12.78 -4.58 16.60
CA TRP A 341 12.41 -4.81 15.20
C TRP A 341 13.65 -4.98 14.28
N LEU A 342 14.81 -4.41 14.64
CA LEU A 342 16.04 -4.60 13.87
C LEU A 342 16.52 -6.06 13.91
N THR A 343 16.41 -6.72 15.04
CA THR A 343 16.75 -8.15 15.17
C THR A 343 15.71 -9.02 14.48
N ALA A 344 14.44 -8.64 14.53
CA ALA A 344 13.35 -9.32 13.81
C ALA A 344 13.54 -9.27 12.28
N LEU A 345 14.08 -8.18 11.73
CA LEU A 345 14.43 -8.08 10.30
C LEU A 345 15.46 -9.14 9.89
N ALA A 346 16.46 -9.42 10.72
CA ALA A 346 17.44 -10.47 10.44
C ALA A 346 16.81 -11.87 10.38
N GLY A 347 15.73 -12.12 11.12
CA GLY A 347 14.96 -13.36 11.08
C GLY A 347 14.23 -13.61 9.75
N SER A 348 13.93 -12.55 9.00
CA SER A 348 13.22 -12.64 7.71
C SER A 348 14.03 -13.36 6.62
N VAL A 349 15.34 -13.44 6.75
CA VAL A 349 16.24 -14.15 5.81
C VAL A 349 15.94 -15.66 5.75
N LYS A 350 15.28 -16.21 6.78
CA LYS A 350 14.91 -17.63 6.83
C LYS A 350 13.75 -18.01 5.90
N ILE A 351 13.05 -17.02 5.35
CA ILE A 351 11.86 -17.27 4.52
C ILE A 351 12.29 -17.31 3.06
N ILE A 352 12.24 -18.50 2.49
CA ILE A 352 12.54 -18.75 1.09
C ILE A 352 11.21 -18.79 0.31
N ASN A 353 11.01 -17.83 -0.57
CA ASN A 353 9.87 -17.85 -1.48
C ASN A 353 10.33 -18.35 -2.86
N TRP A 354 9.87 -19.53 -3.22
CA TRP A 354 10.21 -20.22 -4.47
C TRP A 354 9.82 -19.45 -5.74
N LEU A 355 8.85 -18.56 -5.64
CA LEU A 355 8.35 -17.78 -6.78
C LEU A 355 9.11 -16.46 -6.99
N THR A 356 10.14 -16.16 -6.19
CA THR A 356 10.95 -14.97 -6.42
C THR A 356 12.09 -15.23 -7.41
N VAL A 357 12.38 -14.27 -8.26
CA VAL A 357 13.47 -14.34 -9.25
C VAL A 357 14.81 -14.68 -8.60
N PRO A 358 15.22 -14.06 -7.47
CA PRO A 358 16.47 -14.44 -6.80
C PRO A 358 16.50 -15.90 -6.36
N THR A 359 15.41 -16.40 -5.78
CA THR A 359 15.33 -17.81 -5.35
C THR A 359 15.35 -18.76 -6.54
N ALA A 360 14.59 -18.44 -7.60
CA ALA A 360 14.59 -19.24 -8.82
C ALA A 360 16.00 -19.29 -9.46
N ALA A 361 16.70 -18.17 -9.52
CA ALA A 361 18.07 -18.10 -10.02
C ALA A 361 19.04 -18.92 -9.15
N ALA A 362 18.95 -18.79 -7.82
CA ALA A 362 19.78 -19.58 -6.89
C ALA A 362 19.53 -21.10 -7.04
N ASN A 363 18.26 -21.50 -7.16
CA ASN A 363 17.90 -22.90 -7.37
C ASN A 363 18.40 -23.43 -8.72
N LEU A 364 18.33 -22.61 -9.78
CA LEU A 364 18.87 -22.99 -11.10
C LEU A 364 20.40 -23.16 -11.03
N ILE A 365 21.11 -22.23 -10.40
CA ILE A 365 22.57 -22.31 -10.22
C ILE A 365 22.93 -23.56 -9.44
N ASN A 366 22.23 -23.85 -8.33
CA ASN A 366 22.47 -25.05 -7.54
C ASN A 366 22.17 -26.34 -8.33
N ALA A 367 21.16 -26.34 -9.17
CA ALA A 367 20.82 -27.50 -10.01
C ALA A 367 21.82 -27.75 -11.15
N LEU A 368 22.53 -26.71 -11.61
CA LEU A 368 23.52 -26.80 -12.69
C LEU A 368 24.95 -26.99 -12.16
N GLY A 369 25.22 -26.66 -10.90
CA GLY A 369 26.54 -26.71 -10.27
C GLY A 369 26.75 -27.86 -9.28
N GLY A 370 25.72 -28.66 -9.00
CA GLY A 370 25.78 -29.92 -8.22
C GLY A 370 25.69 -31.08 -9.19
#